data_288ae298c223940c60fe2aa834c75d37
#
_entry.id   288ae298c223940c60fe2aa834c75d37
#
_cell.length_a   1.000
_cell.length_b   1.000
_cell.length_c   1.000
_cell.angle_alpha   90.00
_cell.angle_beta   90.00
_cell.angle_gamma   90.00
#
_symmetry.space_group_name_H-M   'P 1'
#
loop_
_entity.id
_entity.type
_entity.pdbx_description
1 polymer ?
#
loop_
_entity_poly.entity_id
_entity_poly.type
_entity_poly.pdbx_seq_one_letter_code
_entity_poly.pdbx_strand_id
1 'polypeptide(L)'
;MEAQIWCEKMENKQEMAEIVGRRQWFNVPVTDIIGRLRGDINYGHGRVARGTNLAMKFWGEKGEASYPWKSLDAWFITENIRWGKFEANTDIKALVNRTNRSDLWIEGAKLAGLTGTPTGDSRGVEKFFDGKVFDPANPEAYLKSLAVKRIA
;
A
#
# COMPACT_ATOMS: atom_id res chain seq x y z
N MET A 1 1.79 15.57 0.65
CA MET A 1 0.36 15.38 1.00
C MET A 1 -0.57 16.04 -0.02
N GLU A 2 -0.41 17.31 -0.36
CA GLU A 2 -1.27 18.00 -1.35
C GLU A 2 -1.39 17.24 -2.67
N ALA A 3 -0.27 16.78 -3.24
CA ALA A 3 -0.27 15.99 -4.46
C ALA A 3 -1.04 14.66 -4.32
N GLN A 4 -0.98 13.99 -3.18
CA GLN A 4 -1.73 12.76 -2.93
C GLN A 4 -3.23 13.03 -2.83
N ILE A 5 -3.61 14.12 -2.15
CA ILE A 5 -5.01 14.58 -2.06
C ILE A 5 -5.52 14.97 -3.46
N TRP A 6 -4.70 15.64 -4.27
CA TRP A 6 -5.03 15.97 -5.65
C TRP A 6 -5.21 14.69 -6.48
N CYS A 7 -4.30 13.71 -6.36
CA CYS A 7 -4.37 12.42 -7.05
C CYS A 7 -5.59 11.58 -6.63
N GLU A 8 -6.11 11.74 -5.41
CA GLU A 8 -7.30 11.00 -4.95
C GLU A 8 -8.56 11.39 -5.72
N LYS A 9 -8.69 12.64 -6.12
CA LYS A 9 -9.89 13.16 -6.77
C LYS A 9 -10.14 12.55 -8.14
N MET A 10 -11.38 12.11 -8.39
CA MET A 10 -11.75 11.45 -9.65
C MET A 10 -11.63 12.37 -10.87
N GLU A 11 -11.92 13.67 -10.70
CA GLU A 11 -11.77 14.69 -11.75
C GLU A 11 -10.32 14.84 -12.23
N ASN A 12 -9.33 14.56 -11.38
CA ASN A 12 -7.91 14.71 -11.70
C ASN A 12 -7.29 13.45 -12.34
N LYS A 13 -8.00 12.32 -12.37
CA LYS A 13 -7.44 11.05 -12.87
C LYS A 13 -7.01 11.11 -14.33
N GLN A 14 -7.70 11.90 -15.17
CA GLN A 14 -7.33 12.07 -16.57
C GLN A 14 -5.98 12.78 -16.69
N GLU A 15 -5.85 13.96 -16.07
CA GLU A 15 -4.62 14.73 -16.07
C GLU A 15 -3.46 13.93 -15.46
N MET A 16 -3.72 13.22 -14.35
CA MET A 16 -2.73 12.34 -13.75
C MET A 16 -2.24 11.28 -14.74
N ALA A 17 -3.14 10.61 -15.49
CA ALA A 17 -2.78 9.61 -16.47
C ALA A 17 -1.94 10.21 -17.60
N GLU A 18 -2.27 11.43 -18.05
CA GLU A 18 -1.53 12.16 -19.08
C GLU A 18 -0.12 12.55 -18.62
N ILE A 19 0.03 12.95 -17.34
CA ILE A 19 1.35 13.28 -16.77
C ILE A 19 2.21 12.02 -16.68
N VAL A 20 1.73 10.96 -16.02
CA VAL A 20 2.54 9.76 -15.75
C VAL A 20 2.76 8.91 -17.01
N GLY A 21 1.87 8.99 -18.01
CA GLY A 21 1.99 8.30 -19.27
C GLY A 21 3.10 8.81 -20.18
N ARG A 22 3.64 10.02 -19.93
CA ARG A 22 4.69 10.64 -20.75
C ARG A 22 5.96 9.77 -20.79
N ARG A 23 6.70 9.88 -21.92
CA ARG A 23 7.93 9.11 -22.16
C ARG A 23 8.96 9.21 -21.02
N GLN A 24 9.06 10.37 -20.41
CA GLN A 24 10.01 10.63 -19.31
C GLN A 24 9.65 9.94 -17.99
N TRP A 25 8.43 9.41 -17.88
CA TRP A 25 7.96 8.69 -16.70
C TRP A 25 7.70 7.22 -17.03
N PHE A 26 6.43 6.82 -17.22
CA PHE A 26 6.11 5.42 -17.50
C PHE A 26 6.19 5.02 -18.96
N ASN A 27 6.07 6.00 -19.89
CA ASN A 27 6.03 5.75 -21.33
C ASN A 27 4.94 4.71 -21.71
N VAL A 28 3.74 4.89 -21.17
CA VAL A 28 2.59 4.00 -21.34
C VAL A 28 1.41 4.83 -21.87
N PRO A 29 0.65 4.34 -22.86
CA PRO A 29 -0.56 5.02 -23.35
C PRO A 29 -1.54 5.34 -22.22
N VAL A 30 -2.16 6.52 -22.28
CA VAL A 30 -3.16 6.96 -21.29
C VAL A 30 -4.30 5.94 -21.17
N THR A 31 -4.72 5.34 -22.30
CA THR A 31 -5.76 4.30 -22.37
C THR A 31 -5.47 3.09 -21.49
N ASP A 32 -4.20 2.76 -21.28
CA ASP A 32 -3.79 1.61 -20.50
C ASP A 32 -3.70 1.91 -18.98
N ILE A 33 -3.67 3.20 -18.63
CA ILE A 33 -3.53 3.69 -17.25
C ILE A 33 -4.89 4.09 -16.68
N ILE A 34 -5.69 4.83 -17.44
CA ILE A 34 -6.86 5.57 -16.95
C ILE A 34 -7.93 4.67 -16.34
N GLY A 35 -8.17 3.50 -16.93
CA GLY A 35 -9.14 2.53 -16.41
C GLY A 35 -8.79 2.13 -14.98
N ARG A 36 -7.53 1.78 -14.73
CA ARG A 36 -7.05 1.40 -13.39
C ARG A 36 -7.20 2.52 -12.37
N LEU A 37 -6.91 3.76 -12.76
CA LEU A 37 -7.04 4.92 -11.90
C LEU A 37 -8.49 5.20 -11.51
N ARG A 38 -9.45 4.89 -12.41
CA ARG A 38 -10.88 5.13 -12.22
C ARG A 38 -11.66 3.95 -11.64
N GLY A 39 -11.02 2.78 -11.52
CA GLY A 39 -11.67 1.56 -11.04
C GLY A 39 -12.36 0.75 -12.14
N ASP A 40 -11.97 0.95 -13.40
CA ASP A 40 -12.35 0.11 -14.52
C ASP A 40 -11.26 -0.92 -14.78
N ILE A 41 -11.48 -2.16 -14.33
CA ILE A 41 -10.46 -3.20 -14.35
C ILE A 41 -10.88 -4.31 -15.32
N ASN A 42 -10.10 -4.50 -16.37
CA ASN A 42 -10.24 -5.64 -17.27
C ASN A 42 -9.25 -6.74 -16.86
N TYR A 43 -9.77 -7.84 -16.34
CA TYR A 43 -8.98 -9.03 -15.95
C TYR A 43 -8.70 -9.99 -17.12
N GLY A 44 -9.13 -9.65 -18.34
CA GLY A 44 -9.07 -10.54 -19.49
C GLY A 44 -10.17 -11.61 -19.50
N HIS A 45 -10.24 -12.35 -20.61
CA HIS A 45 -11.22 -13.42 -20.81
C HIS A 45 -12.68 -13.00 -20.52
N GLY A 46 -13.06 -11.77 -20.89
CA GLY A 46 -14.40 -11.24 -20.67
C GLY A 46 -14.71 -10.81 -19.24
N ARG A 47 -13.78 -10.94 -18.30
CA ARG A 47 -13.98 -10.54 -16.91
C ARG A 47 -13.64 -9.07 -16.73
N VAL A 48 -14.66 -8.27 -16.43
CA VAL A 48 -14.53 -6.83 -16.18
C VAL A 48 -15.16 -6.49 -14.84
N ALA A 49 -14.50 -5.69 -14.02
CA ALA A 49 -15.07 -5.08 -12.83
C ALA A 49 -15.02 -3.56 -12.96
N ARG A 50 -16.10 -2.89 -12.52
CA ARG A 50 -16.23 -1.42 -12.55
C ARG A 50 -16.77 -0.92 -11.23
N GLY A 51 -16.19 0.16 -10.74
CA GLY A 51 -16.67 0.84 -9.55
C GLY A 51 -15.61 1.77 -8.96
N THR A 52 -16.04 2.92 -8.46
CA THR A 52 -15.13 3.89 -7.83
C THR A 52 -14.43 3.34 -6.59
N ASN A 53 -15.02 2.33 -5.93
CA ASN A 53 -14.42 1.61 -4.82
C ASN A 53 -13.19 0.76 -5.25
N LEU A 54 -13.06 0.47 -6.55
CA LEU A 54 -11.92 -0.24 -7.14
C LEU A 54 -10.83 0.72 -7.63
N ALA A 55 -11.10 2.02 -7.64
CA ALA A 55 -10.13 3.03 -8.05
C ALA A 55 -8.89 3.00 -7.15
N MET A 56 -7.72 3.25 -7.75
CA MET A 56 -6.47 3.34 -7.00
C MET A 56 -6.53 4.49 -6.00
N LYS A 57 -6.25 4.18 -4.74
CA LYS A 57 -6.22 5.12 -3.63
C LYS A 57 -4.84 5.72 -3.45
N PHE A 58 -4.77 7.03 -3.27
CA PHE A 58 -3.55 7.80 -3.01
C PHE A 58 -3.56 8.48 -1.65
N TRP A 59 -4.73 8.83 -1.17
CA TRP A 59 -4.94 9.46 0.11
C TRP A 59 -5.92 8.67 0.98
N GLY A 60 -7.10 8.30 0.44
CA GLY A 60 -8.23 7.78 1.18
C GLY A 60 -9.08 8.91 1.77
N GLU A 61 -9.83 8.63 2.82
CA GLU A 61 -10.69 9.65 3.47
C GLU A 61 -9.90 10.58 4.39
N LYS A 62 -8.94 10.04 5.14
CA LYS A 62 -8.17 10.75 6.18
C LYS A 62 -6.66 10.54 6.05
N GLY A 63 -6.19 10.11 4.89
CA GLY A 63 -4.77 9.86 4.63
C GLY A 63 -4.32 8.43 4.91
N GLU A 64 -5.24 7.52 5.23
CA GLU A 64 -4.92 6.13 5.58
C GLU A 64 -4.25 5.35 4.44
N ALA A 65 -4.49 5.71 3.17
CA ALA A 65 -3.85 5.09 2.03
C ALA A 65 -2.38 5.53 1.84
N SER A 66 -2.00 6.69 2.36
CA SER A 66 -0.64 7.22 2.28
C SER A 66 0.14 7.13 3.60
N TYR A 67 -0.55 6.82 4.70
CA TYR A 67 0.09 6.71 6.01
C TYR A 67 1.03 5.50 6.06
N PRO A 68 2.28 5.65 6.52
CA PRO A 68 3.23 4.54 6.59
C PRO A 68 2.97 3.65 7.82
N TRP A 69 2.00 2.76 7.69
CA TRP A 69 1.64 1.83 8.75
C TRP A 69 2.78 0.88 9.08
N LYS A 70 3.27 0.87 10.31
CA LYS A 70 4.30 -0.06 10.78
C LYS A 70 3.88 -1.52 10.63
N SER A 71 2.58 -1.81 10.74
CA SER A 71 2.05 -3.16 10.50
C SER A 71 2.27 -3.66 9.08
N LEU A 72 2.24 -2.78 8.07
CA LEU A 72 2.54 -3.15 6.69
C LEU A 72 4.04 -3.36 6.47
N ASP A 73 4.89 -2.53 7.07
CA ASP A 73 6.34 -2.73 7.05
C ASP A 73 6.71 -4.07 7.70
N ALA A 74 6.05 -4.43 8.81
CA ALA A 74 6.24 -5.74 9.44
C ALA A 74 5.89 -6.89 8.48
N TRP A 75 4.84 -6.78 7.69
CA TRP A 75 4.51 -7.76 6.67
C TRP A 75 5.58 -7.85 5.59
N PHE A 76 6.05 -6.72 5.06
CA PHE A 76 7.13 -6.71 4.06
C PHE A 76 8.43 -7.33 4.57
N ILE A 77 8.81 -7.06 5.82
CA ILE A 77 9.98 -7.69 6.44
C ILE A 77 9.76 -9.20 6.59
N THR A 78 8.56 -9.61 7.02
CA THR A 78 8.18 -11.01 7.15
C THR A 78 8.28 -11.75 5.80
N GLU A 79 7.84 -11.14 4.70
CA GLU A 79 8.01 -11.70 3.36
C GLU A 79 9.49 -11.76 2.94
N ASN A 80 10.32 -10.80 3.31
CA ASN A 80 11.76 -10.87 3.05
C ASN A 80 12.44 -12.00 3.83
N ILE A 81 12.01 -12.27 5.06
CA ILE A 81 12.44 -13.46 5.82
C ILE A 81 11.98 -14.72 5.10
N ARG A 82 10.69 -14.82 4.71
CA ARG A 82 10.13 -15.94 3.95
C ARG A 82 10.99 -16.34 2.77
N TRP A 83 11.49 -15.36 2.02
CA TRP A 83 12.28 -15.58 0.81
C TRP A 83 13.80 -15.65 1.06
N GLY A 84 14.23 -15.69 2.32
CA GLY A 84 15.64 -15.82 2.72
C GLY A 84 16.49 -14.61 2.36
N LYS A 85 15.87 -13.40 2.27
CA LYS A 85 16.61 -12.13 2.10
C LYS A 85 17.03 -11.55 3.44
N PHE A 86 16.31 -11.87 4.49
CA PHE A 86 16.67 -11.60 5.88
C PHE A 86 16.77 -12.92 6.63
N GLU A 87 17.58 -12.94 7.69
CA GLU A 87 17.73 -14.07 8.58
C GLU A 87 16.42 -14.39 9.32
N ALA A 88 16.18 -15.68 9.62
CA ALA A 88 14.96 -16.12 10.29
C ALA A 88 14.76 -15.50 11.69
N ASN A 89 15.85 -15.14 12.36
CA ASN A 89 15.86 -14.50 13.68
C ASN A 89 15.85 -12.97 13.64
N THR A 90 15.55 -12.35 12.48
CA THR A 90 15.49 -10.89 12.34
C THR A 90 14.45 -10.31 13.32
N ASP A 91 14.86 -9.35 14.15
CA ASP A 91 13.95 -8.58 15.00
C ASP A 91 13.15 -7.59 14.14
N ILE A 92 11.97 -8.06 13.69
CA ILE A 92 11.05 -7.30 12.84
C ILE A 92 10.68 -5.97 13.49
N LYS A 93 10.35 -5.98 14.79
CA LYS A 93 9.89 -4.78 15.51
C LYS A 93 11.00 -3.73 15.61
N ALA A 94 12.21 -4.15 15.95
CA ALA A 94 13.35 -3.24 16.02
C ALA A 94 13.67 -2.64 14.65
N LEU A 95 13.61 -3.45 13.58
CA LEU A 95 13.88 -2.98 12.23
C LEU A 95 12.81 -1.99 11.76
N VAL A 96 11.52 -2.29 11.95
CA VAL A 96 10.41 -1.38 11.63
C VAL A 96 10.57 -0.05 12.37
N ASN A 97 10.82 -0.07 13.68
CA ASN A 97 10.95 1.15 14.47
C ASN A 97 12.16 2.03 14.05
N ARG A 98 13.19 1.42 13.49
CA ARG A 98 14.37 2.14 12.98
C ARG A 98 14.15 2.77 11.61
N THR A 99 13.33 2.16 10.76
CA THR A 99 13.17 2.55 9.36
C THR A 99 11.90 3.33 9.08
N ASN A 100 10.79 3.01 9.77
CA ASN A 100 9.51 3.70 9.57
C ASN A 100 9.55 5.12 10.16
N ARG A 101 9.08 6.08 9.39
CA ARG A 101 9.07 7.51 9.76
C ARG A 101 7.64 8.07 9.75
N SER A 102 6.71 7.34 10.39
CA SER A 102 5.35 7.83 10.62
C SER A 102 5.31 9.16 11.40
N ASP A 103 6.31 9.42 12.23
CA ASP A 103 6.52 10.69 12.91
C ASP A 103 6.58 11.88 11.93
N LEU A 104 7.39 11.78 10.87
CA LEU A 104 7.50 12.82 9.84
C LEU A 104 6.21 12.98 9.03
N TRP A 105 5.50 11.88 8.77
CA TRP A 105 4.20 11.94 8.10
C TRP A 105 3.19 12.71 8.97
N ILE A 106 3.11 12.43 10.28
CA ILE A 106 2.22 13.11 11.23
C ILE A 106 2.57 14.60 11.34
N GLU A 107 3.86 14.93 11.40
CA GLU A 107 4.31 16.32 11.41
C GLU A 107 3.90 17.05 10.13
N GLY A 108 4.12 16.44 8.97
CA GLY A 108 3.70 16.98 7.68
C GLY A 108 2.18 17.18 7.58
N ALA A 109 1.38 16.26 8.15
CA ALA A 109 -0.07 16.41 8.20
C ALA A 109 -0.50 17.63 9.06
N LYS A 110 0.14 17.83 10.20
CA LYS A 110 -0.10 19.01 11.07
C LYS A 110 0.27 20.31 10.36
N LEU A 111 1.43 20.36 9.69
CA LEU A 111 1.87 21.52 8.92
C LEU A 111 0.91 21.86 7.77
N ALA A 112 0.29 20.85 7.16
CA ALA A 112 -0.72 21.01 6.12
C ALA A 112 -2.14 21.32 6.68
N GLY A 113 -2.30 21.48 7.99
CA GLY A 113 -3.59 21.75 8.63
C GLY A 113 -4.59 20.60 8.57
N LEU A 114 -4.13 19.36 8.33
CA LEU A 114 -4.98 18.19 8.22
C LEU A 114 -5.33 17.64 9.61
N THR A 115 -6.58 17.25 9.80
CA THR A 115 -7.11 16.73 11.06
C THR A 115 -7.74 15.36 10.91
N GLY A 116 -7.82 14.60 12.02
CA GLY A 116 -8.40 13.26 12.03
C GLY A 116 -7.60 12.20 11.26
N THR A 117 -6.33 12.51 10.94
CA THR A 117 -5.41 11.62 10.26
C THR A 117 -4.93 10.49 11.18
N PRO A 118 -4.47 9.34 10.62
CA PRO A 118 -3.94 8.24 11.40
C PRO A 118 -2.74 8.65 12.26
N THR A 119 -2.64 8.06 13.45
CA THR A 119 -1.50 8.26 14.39
C THR A 119 -1.03 6.94 15.01
N GLY A 120 -1.72 5.84 14.75
CA GLY A 120 -1.39 4.52 15.30
C GLY A 120 -0.32 3.78 14.51
N ASP A 121 0.20 2.71 15.09
CA ASP A 121 1.22 1.88 14.45
C ASP A 121 0.64 0.80 13.54
N SER A 122 -0.60 0.36 13.80
CA SER A 122 -1.21 -0.77 13.11
C SER A 122 -2.61 -0.45 12.60
N ARG A 123 -2.94 -0.96 11.42
CA ARG A 123 -4.31 -0.98 10.90
C ARG A 123 -5.04 -2.30 11.18
N GLY A 124 -4.44 -3.17 12.01
CA GLY A 124 -5.04 -4.43 12.44
C GLY A 124 -4.59 -5.63 11.62
N VAL A 125 -5.41 -6.67 11.68
CA VAL A 125 -5.16 -7.94 10.99
C VAL A 125 -5.54 -7.83 9.51
N GLU A 126 -4.61 -8.23 8.63
CA GLU A 126 -4.83 -8.25 7.19
C GLU A 126 -5.30 -9.63 6.72
N LYS A 127 -6.36 -9.64 5.92
CA LYS A 127 -6.87 -10.85 5.27
C LYS A 127 -6.61 -10.78 3.77
N PHE A 128 -5.89 -11.76 3.24
CA PHE A 128 -5.55 -11.80 1.82
C PHE A 128 -6.61 -12.56 1.00
N PHE A 129 -6.60 -12.33 -0.32
CA PHE A 129 -7.55 -12.93 -1.27
C PHE A 129 -7.46 -14.47 -1.34
N ASP A 130 -6.33 -15.06 -0.93
CA ASP A 130 -6.08 -16.50 -0.87
C ASP A 130 -6.49 -17.11 0.49
N GLY A 131 -7.14 -16.33 1.35
CA GLY A 131 -7.58 -16.74 2.69
C GLY A 131 -6.48 -16.73 3.75
N LYS A 132 -5.25 -16.34 3.41
CA LYS A 132 -4.19 -16.16 4.40
C LYS A 132 -4.45 -14.93 5.27
N VAL A 133 -3.97 -15.00 6.49
CA VAL A 133 -4.15 -13.92 7.49
C VAL A 133 -2.80 -13.52 8.02
N PHE A 134 -2.51 -12.24 8.01
CA PHE A 134 -1.34 -11.65 8.66
C PHE A 134 -1.78 -10.85 9.89
N ASP A 135 -1.34 -11.31 11.05
CA ASP A 135 -1.43 -10.56 12.30
C ASP A 135 -0.07 -9.95 12.61
N PRO A 136 0.05 -8.61 12.62
CA PRO A 136 1.32 -7.95 12.92
C PRO A 136 1.82 -8.21 14.35
N ALA A 137 0.96 -8.67 15.26
CA ALA A 137 1.36 -9.10 16.61
C ALA A 137 1.97 -10.50 16.62
N ASN A 138 1.73 -11.32 15.56
CA ASN A 138 2.24 -12.68 15.47
C ASN A 138 2.69 -13.04 14.04
N PRO A 139 3.75 -12.41 13.50
CA PRO A 139 4.26 -12.67 12.15
C PRO A 139 4.67 -14.13 11.92
N GLU A 140 5.13 -14.82 12.97
CA GLU A 140 5.54 -16.22 12.86
C GLU A 140 4.38 -17.16 12.48
N ALA A 141 3.17 -16.89 12.99
CA ALA A 141 2.00 -17.69 12.63
C ALA A 141 1.70 -17.60 11.14
N TYR A 142 1.86 -16.41 10.56
CA TYR A 142 1.75 -16.21 9.12
C TYR A 142 2.80 -17.03 8.36
N LEU A 143 4.09 -16.91 8.73
CA LEU A 143 5.18 -17.68 8.10
C LEU A 143 4.91 -19.20 8.17
N LYS A 144 4.46 -19.71 9.32
CA LYS A 144 4.12 -21.14 9.50
C LYS A 144 2.97 -21.58 8.59
N SER A 145 2.02 -20.71 8.30
CA SER A 145 0.85 -20.99 7.44
C SER A 145 1.16 -21.13 5.96
N LEU A 146 2.35 -20.71 5.53
CA LEU A 146 2.74 -20.68 4.12
C LEU A 146 3.42 -21.99 3.71
N ALA A 147 2.91 -22.61 2.65
CA ALA A 147 3.51 -23.84 2.09
C ALA A 147 4.80 -23.55 1.33
N VAL A 148 4.88 -22.43 0.60
CA VAL A 148 6.05 -22.05 -0.21
C VAL A 148 6.88 -21.01 0.54
N LYS A 149 8.10 -21.37 0.90
CA LYS A 149 9.07 -20.52 1.58
C LYS A 149 10.48 -21.07 1.40
N ARG A 150 11.50 -20.20 1.49
CA ARG A 150 12.93 -20.59 1.40
C ARG A 150 13.57 -20.83 2.78
N ILE A 151 12.96 -20.31 3.83
CA ILE A 151 13.41 -20.60 5.19
C ILE A 151 13.04 -22.04 5.58
N ALA A 152 13.94 -22.70 6.29
CA ALA A 152 13.72 -24.02 6.85
C ALA A 152 12.73 -23.99 8.03
#